data_61c4b08f07ce2aab7972951dfaf82f39
#
_entry.id   61c4b08f07ce2aab7972951dfaf82f39
#
_cell.length_a   1.000
_cell.length_b   1.000
_cell.length_c   1.000
_cell.angle_alpha   90.00
_cell.angle_beta   90.00
_cell.angle_gamma   90.00
#
_symmetry.space_group_name_H-M   'P 1'
#
loop_
_entity.id
_entity.type
_entity.pdbx_description
1 polymer ?
#
loop_
_entity_poly.entity_id
_entity_poly.type
_entity_poly.pdbx_seq_one_letter_code
_entity_poly.pdbx_strand_id
1 'polypeptide(L)'
;GEDDWKWHMYDTVKGADWLGDQDAIEYLCKEAPQAVYELEHFGLPFSRREDGKIYQRPFGGMTTHYGEGIAQRTCAAADRTGHAMLHTLYGKAISNSAEFFIEYFAIDLIMDKNGACLGVVALCLEDGTIHRFQAQKTILATGGYGRAYFSATSAHSCTGDGNAMVLRAGLPLQDMEFVQFHPTGIYGAGCLITEGSRGEGGYLTN
;
A
#
# COMPACT_ATOMS: atom_id res chain seq x y z
N GLY A 1 5.55 -4.60 22.39
CA GLY A 1 4.37 -4.98 23.15
C GLY A 1 4.17 -6.48 23.06
N GLU A 2 3.26 -7.03 23.81
CA GLU A 2 2.80 -8.40 23.64
C GLU A 2 1.83 -8.43 22.47
N ASP A 3 2.12 -9.24 21.44
CA ASP A 3 1.27 -9.42 20.27
C ASP A 3 1.49 -10.80 19.66
N ASP A 4 0.51 -11.30 18.95
CA ASP A 4 0.54 -12.61 18.28
C ASP A 4 -0.07 -12.48 16.89
N TRP A 5 0.54 -13.13 15.88
CA TRP A 5 0.04 -13.11 14.52
C TRP A 5 -1.40 -13.65 14.40
N LYS A 6 -1.84 -14.53 15.30
CA LYS A 6 -3.21 -15.05 15.32
C LYS A 6 -4.23 -13.98 15.70
N TRP A 7 -3.87 -13.08 16.62
CA TRP A 7 -4.70 -11.93 16.97
C TRP A 7 -4.76 -10.94 15.80
N HIS A 8 -3.62 -10.73 15.13
CA HIS A 8 -3.56 -9.93 13.91
C HIS A 8 -4.45 -10.53 12.81
N MET A 9 -4.37 -11.84 12.58
CA MET A 9 -5.24 -12.55 11.63
C MET A 9 -6.72 -12.40 11.99
N TYR A 10 -7.06 -12.59 13.27
CA TYR A 10 -8.43 -12.43 13.75
C TYR A 10 -8.99 -11.04 13.46
N ASP A 11 -8.23 -9.99 13.80
CA ASP A 11 -8.63 -8.60 13.55
C ASP A 11 -8.81 -8.35 12.05
N THR A 12 -7.92 -8.89 11.21
CA THR A 12 -7.96 -8.69 9.76
C THR A 12 -9.15 -9.40 9.13
N VAL A 13 -9.40 -10.66 9.48
CA VAL A 13 -10.57 -11.43 8.97
C VAL A 13 -11.87 -10.77 9.40
N LYS A 14 -11.96 -10.36 10.68
CA LYS A 14 -13.13 -9.68 11.22
C LYS A 14 -13.34 -8.30 10.58
N GLY A 15 -12.26 -7.52 10.42
CA GLY A 15 -12.30 -6.20 9.79
C GLY A 15 -12.67 -6.24 8.31
N ALA A 16 -12.34 -7.33 7.62
CA ALA A 16 -12.77 -7.60 6.25
C ALA A 16 -14.18 -8.20 6.14
N ASP A 17 -14.94 -8.23 7.24
CA ASP A 17 -16.29 -8.80 7.31
C ASP A 17 -16.38 -10.24 6.75
N TRP A 18 -15.33 -11.03 6.97
CA TRP A 18 -15.17 -12.43 6.50
C TRP A 18 -15.10 -12.59 4.97
N LEU A 19 -14.97 -11.50 4.22
CA LEU A 19 -14.91 -11.53 2.75
C LEU A 19 -13.51 -11.76 2.19
N GLY A 20 -12.46 -11.60 3.02
CA GLY A 20 -11.08 -11.76 2.57
C GLY A 20 -10.68 -13.23 2.38
N ASP A 21 -9.66 -13.45 1.55
CA ASP A 21 -8.99 -14.74 1.42
C ASP A 21 -8.20 -15.03 2.70
N GLN A 22 -8.69 -16.00 3.49
CA GLN A 22 -8.14 -16.28 4.81
C GLN A 22 -6.75 -16.90 4.76
N ASP A 23 -6.41 -17.67 3.72
CA ASP A 23 -5.07 -18.25 3.55
C ASP A 23 -4.05 -17.15 3.25
N ALA A 24 -4.42 -16.18 2.41
CA ALA A 24 -3.59 -15.01 2.13
C ALA A 24 -3.40 -14.12 3.37
N ILE A 25 -4.47 -13.93 4.16
CA ILE A 25 -4.43 -13.17 5.43
C ILE A 25 -3.53 -13.88 6.44
N GLU A 26 -3.64 -15.19 6.59
CA GLU A 26 -2.78 -15.98 7.47
C GLU A 26 -1.31 -15.83 7.10
N TYR A 27 -1.00 -15.99 5.81
CA TYR A 27 0.36 -15.81 5.29
C TYR A 27 0.90 -14.41 5.61
N LEU A 28 0.14 -13.37 5.28
CA LEU A 28 0.52 -11.98 5.55
C LEU A 28 0.82 -11.74 7.03
N CYS A 29 -0.06 -12.19 7.92
CA CYS A 29 0.09 -11.96 9.35
C CYS A 29 1.28 -12.71 9.95
N LYS A 30 1.60 -13.91 9.44
CA LYS A 30 2.78 -14.69 9.86
C LYS A 30 4.08 -14.04 9.40
N GLU A 31 4.12 -13.54 8.15
CA GLU A 31 5.32 -12.99 7.55
C GLU A 31 5.57 -11.51 7.91
N ALA A 32 4.56 -10.80 8.40
CA ALA A 32 4.66 -9.38 8.72
C ALA A 32 5.86 -9.02 9.64
N PRO A 33 6.18 -9.77 10.71
CA PRO A 33 7.35 -9.46 11.53
C PRO A 33 8.66 -9.53 10.74
N GLN A 34 8.81 -10.55 9.89
CA GLN A 34 10.00 -10.70 9.05
C GLN A 34 10.14 -9.59 8.04
N ALA A 35 9.03 -9.16 7.42
CA ALA A 35 9.01 -8.03 6.49
C ALA A 35 9.43 -6.71 7.16
N VAL A 36 9.05 -6.49 8.42
CA VAL A 36 9.49 -5.31 9.19
C VAL A 36 11.01 -5.35 9.42
N TYR A 37 11.58 -6.49 9.80
CA TYR A 37 13.02 -6.62 9.96
C TYR A 37 13.78 -6.47 8.64
N GLU A 38 13.23 -6.96 7.54
CA GLU A 38 13.84 -6.76 6.21
C GLU A 38 13.89 -5.28 5.85
N LEU A 39 12.80 -4.53 6.05
CA LEU A 39 12.78 -3.08 5.83
C LEU A 39 13.78 -2.34 6.74
N GLU A 40 13.91 -2.75 7.99
CA GLU A 40 14.93 -2.22 8.89
C GLU A 40 16.34 -2.46 8.37
N HIS A 41 16.65 -3.68 7.92
CA HIS A 41 17.93 -4.04 7.33
C HIS A 41 18.20 -3.30 6.02
N PHE A 42 17.16 -2.91 5.29
CA PHE A 42 17.31 -2.03 4.14
C PHE A 42 17.66 -0.58 4.51
N GLY A 43 17.50 -0.24 5.79
CA GLY A 43 17.83 1.08 6.34
C GLY A 43 16.61 1.95 6.65
N LEU A 44 15.41 1.38 6.73
CA LEU A 44 14.22 2.15 7.11
C LEU A 44 14.34 2.61 8.56
N PRO A 45 14.32 3.95 8.84
CA PRO A 45 14.54 4.49 10.16
C PRO A 45 13.27 4.48 11.01
N PHE A 46 12.85 3.29 11.44
CA PHE A 46 11.74 3.18 12.37
C PHE A 46 11.98 3.97 13.64
N SER A 47 10.95 4.59 14.17
CA SER A 47 10.98 5.21 15.50
C SER A 47 11.33 4.18 16.55
N ARG A 48 12.08 4.61 17.59
CA ARG A 48 12.58 3.73 18.64
C ARG A 48 12.02 4.13 20.01
N ARG A 49 11.83 3.13 20.83
CA ARG A 49 11.61 3.30 22.28
C ARG A 49 12.95 3.55 22.98
N GLU A 50 12.89 3.98 24.24
CA GLU A 50 14.07 4.19 25.08
C GLU A 50 14.94 2.93 25.24
N ASP A 51 14.32 1.74 25.19
CA ASP A 51 15.00 0.44 25.25
C ASP A 51 15.62 0.02 23.90
N GLY A 52 15.59 0.90 22.88
CA GLY A 52 16.14 0.66 21.55
C GLY A 52 15.28 -0.19 20.61
N LYS A 53 14.16 -0.72 21.07
CA LYS A 53 13.25 -1.52 20.24
C LYS A 53 12.44 -0.63 19.30
N ILE A 54 11.98 -1.20 18.17
CA ILE A 54 11.09 -0.52 17.26
C ILE A 54 9.82 -0.09 18.01
N TYR A 55 9.48 1.18 17.86
CA TYR A 55 8.24 1.71 18.42
C TYR A 55 7.04 1.13 17.67
N GLN A 56 6.10 0.63 18.43
CA GLN A 56 4.83 0.11 17.93
C GLN A 56 3.71 0.89 18.59
N ARG A 57 2.84 1.48 17.79
CA ARG A 57 1.72 2.27 18.29
C ARG A 57 0.39 1.53 18.17
N PRO A 58 -0.59 1.87 19.01
CA PRO A 58 -1.95 1.39 18.86
C PRO A 58 -2.58 1.98 17.59
N PHE A 59 -3.50 1.24 17.01
CA PHE A 59 -4.29 1.72 15.89
C PHE A 59 -5.73 1.20 16.00
N GLY A 60 -6.70 1.90 15.42
CA GLY A 60 -8.10 1.51 15.50
C GLY A 60 -8.35 0.10 14.96
N GLY A 61 -9.07 -0.72 15.72
CA GLY A 61 -9.41 -2.10 15.36
C GLY A 61 -8.32 -3.14 15.58
N MET A 62 -7.15 -2.76 16.11
CA MET A 62 -6.10 -3.71 16.49
C MET A 62 -6.27 -4.16 17.92
N THR A 63 -6.44 -5.47 18.12
CA THR A 63 -6.73 -6.04 19.44
C THR A 63 -5.79 -7.17 19.82
N THR A 64 -5.62 -7.38 21.12
CA THR A 64 -5.00 -8.57 21.70
C THR A 64 -6.10 -9.56 22.12
N HIS A 65 -5.72 -10.83 22.27
CA HIS A 65 -6.61 -11.87 22.80
C HIS A 65 -7.99 -11.91 22.14
N TYR A 66 -8.02 -11.74 20.79
CA TYR A 66 -9.24 -11.84 19.97
C TYR A 66 -10.33 -10.81 20.34
N GLY A 67 -9.94 -9.59 20.71
CA GLY A 67 -10.85 -8.48 20.96
C GLY A 67 -10.89 -7.99 22.43
N GLU A 68 -10.10 -8.57 23.32
CA GLU A 68 -10.15 -8.24 24.76
C GLU A 68 -9.32 -7.00 25.16
N GLY A 69 -8.25 -6.68 24.39
CA GLY A 69 -7.35 -5.58 24.70
C GLY A 69 -6.92 -4.81 23.45
N ILE A 70 -6.18 -3.72 23.65
CA ILE A 70 -5.62 -2.91 22.54
C ILE A 70 -4.24 -3.44 22.19
N ALA A 71 -4.04 -3.81 20.92
CA ALA A 71 -2.73 -4.20 20.40
C ALA A 71 -1.92 -2.97 19.95
N GLN A 72 -0.61 -3.03 20.17
CA GLN A 72 0.36 -2.09 19.65
C GLN A 72 1.26 -2.82 18.63
N ARG A 73 0.83 -2.93 17.37
CA ARG A 73 1.58 -3.65 16.35
C ARG A 73 2.05 -2.78 15.18
N THR A 74 1.53 -1.57 15.04
CA THR A 74 1.88 -0.69 13.94
C THR A 74 3.28 -0.11 14.13
N CYS A 75 4.25 -0.64 13.39
CA CYS A 75 5.60 -0.08 13.31
C CYS A 75 5.58 1.20 12.47
N ALA A 76 6.20 2.26 12.97
CA ALA A 76 6.12 3.57 12.35
C ALA A 76 7.45 4.31 12.37
N ALA A 77 7.65 5.19 11.38
CA ALA A 77 8.68 6.23 11.37
C ALA A 77 7.99 7.58 11.56
N ALA A 78 7.69 7.95 12.81
CA ALA A 78 6.86 9.10 13.18
C ALA A 78 5.57 9.16 12.35
N ASP A 79 5.22 10.31 11.76
CA ASP A 79 4.08 10.46 10.85
C ASP A 79 4.52 10.49 9.38
N ARG A 80 5.65 9.85 9.06
CA ARG A 80 6.24 9.83 7.72
C ARG A 80 6.67 8.42 7.29
N THR A 81 6.00 7.39 7.77
CA THR A 81 6.35 5.99 7.51
C THR A 81 6.37 5.67 6.01
N GLY A 82 5.35 6.10 5.26
CA GLY A 82 5.30 5.90 3.81
C GLY A 82 6.43 6.59 3.07
N HIS A 83 6.74 7.84 3.43
CA HIS A 83 7.86 8.59 2.87
C HIS A 83 9.20 7.90 3.15
N ALA A 84 9.44 7.47 4.39
CA ALA A 84 10.65 6.78 4.78
C ALA A 84 10.81 5.44 4.04
N MET A 85 9.72 4.68 3.90
CA MET A 85 9.70 3.41 3.16
C MET A 85 10.03 3.63 1.69
N LEU A 86 9.39 4.59 1.04
CA LEU A 86 9.64 4.91 -0.36
C LEU A 86 11.11 5.25 -0.62
N HIS A 87 11.69 6.15 0.19
CA HIS A 87 13.09 6.54 0.03
C HIS A 87 14.07 5.39 0.30
N THR A 88 13.79 4.56 1.30
CA THR A 88 14.60 3.38 1.61
C THR A 88 14.59 2.39 0.45
N LEU A 89 13.41 2.05 -0.06
CA LEU A 89 13.27 1.10 -1.17
C LEU A 89 13.82 1.65 -2.48
N TYR A 90 13.63 2.95 -2.74
CA TYR A 90 14.21 3.61 -3.91
C TYR A 90 15.75 3.56 -3.88
N GLY A 91 16.35 3.91 -2.73
CA GLY A 91 17.81 3.81 -2.54
C GLY A 91 18.31 2.37 -2.74
N LYS A 92 17.59 1.37 -2.24
CA LYS A 92 17.90 -0.05 -2.46
C LYS A 92 17.80 -0.44 -3.92
N ALA A 93 16.76 -0.01 -4.61
CA ALA A 93 16.58 -0.30 -6.03
C ALA A 93 17.74 0.26 -6.86
N ILE A 94 18.13 1.52 -6.63
CA ILE A 94 19.29 2.13 -7.28
C ILE A 94 20.58 1.34 -7.01
N SER A 95 20.83 0.95 -5.75
CA SER A 95 22.03 0.20 -5.37
C SER A 95 22.10 -1.19 -6.01
N ASN A 96 20.97 -1.70 -6.47
CA ASN A 96 20.87 -2.97 -7.22
C ASN A 96 20.69 -2.75 -8.74
N SER A 97 21.04 -1.56 -9.23
CA SER A 97 21.03 -1.21 -10.66
C SER A 97 19.65 -1.35 -11.33
N ALA A 98 18.57 -1.10 -10.57
CA ALA A 98 17.26 -0.99 -11.18
C ALA A 98 17.18 0.25 -12.07
N GLU A 99 16.65 0.10 -13.26
CA GLU A 99 16.39 1.22 -14.18
C GLU A 99 15.02 1.84 -13.89
N PHE A 100 14.97 3.17 -13.88
CA PHE A 100 13.76 3.95 -13.63
C PHE A 100 13.40 4.76 -14.87
N PHE A 101 12.19 4.60 -15.35
CA PHE A 101 11.61 5.39 -16.44
C PHE A 101 10.59 6.36 -15.85
N ILE A 102 11.08 7.50 -15.39
CA ILE A 102 10.29 8.54 -14.73
C ILE A 102 9.54 9.34 -15.79
N GLU A 103 8.26 9.71 -15.50
CA GLU A 103 7.38 10.40 -16.42
C GLU A 103 7.07 9.61 -17.70
N TYR A 104 7.08 8.29 -17.59
CA TYR A 104 6.55 7.39 -18.60
C TYR A 104 5.16 6.93 -18.22
N PHE A 105 4.17 7.31 -18.99
CA PHE A 105 2.78 6.92 -18.78
C PHE A 105 2.50 5.57 -19.43
N ALA A 106 2.25 4.54 -18.60
CA ALA A 106 1.90 3.22 -19.11
C ALA A 106 0.50 3.25 -19.76
N ILE A 107 0.42 2.88 -21.03
CA ILE A 107 -0.80 2.94 -21.83
C ILE A 107 -1.52 1.60 -21.81
N ASP A 108 -0.82 0.52 -22.19
CA ASP A 108 -1.39 -0.82 -22.33
C ASP A 108 -0.36 -1.92 -22.08
N LEU A 109 -0.88 -3.12 -21.76
CA LEU A 109 -0.10 -4.35 -21.73
C LEU A 109 0.14 -4.87 -23.14
N ILE A 110 1.32 -5.43 -23.37
CA ILE A 110 1.62 -6.17 -24.61
C ILE A 110 1.26 -7.63 -24.37
N MET A 111 0.20 -8.09 -25.00
CA MET A 111 -0.27 -9.47 -24.87
C MET A 111 0.04 -10.27 -26.13
N ASP A 112 0.44 -11.51 -25.98
CA ASP A 112 0.55 -12.44 -27.10
C ASP A 112 -0.80 -13.09 -27.44
N LYS A 113 -0.83 -13.84 -28.53
CA LYS A 113 -2.04 -14.58 -28.97
C LYS A 113 -2.49 -15.69 -28.02
N ASN A 114 -1.65 -16.09 -27.06
CA ASN A 114 -1.94 -17.12 -26.08
C ASN A 114 -2.34 -16.53 -24.71
N GLY A 115 -2.42 -15.20 -24.62
CA GLY A 115 -2.77 -14.49 -23.38
C GLY A 115 -1.59 -14.26 -22.42
N ALA A 116 -0.35 -14.48 -22.86
CA ALA A 116 0.82 -14.16 -22.04
C ALA A 116 1.18 -12.67 -22.16
N CYS A 117 1.46 -12.02 -21.04
CA CYS A 117 1.95 -10.64 -21.02
C CYS A 117 3.45 -10.62 -21.36
N LEU A 118 3.81 -9.86 -22.38
CA LEU A 118 5.18 -9.71 -22.87
C LEU A 118 5.82 -8.38 -22.48
N GLY A 119 5.10 -7.52 -21.78
CA GLY A 119 5.59 -6.22 -21.36
C GLY A 119 4.53 -5.11 -21.40
N VAL A 120 4.97 -3.87 -21.58
CA VAL A 120 4.09 -2.69 -21.53
C VAL A 120 4.45 -1.69 -22.65
N VAL A 121 3.43 -0.99 -23.13
CA VAL A 121 3.58 0.20 -23.97
C VAL A 121 3.45 1.43 -23.09
N ALA A 122 4.36 2.38 -23.23
CA ALA A 122 4.33 3.62 -22.47
C ALA A 122 4.61 4.84 -23.36
N LEU A 123 4.00 5.95 -22.98
CA LEU A 123 4.23 7.28 -23.53
C LEU A 123 5.28 7.99 -22.70
N CYS A 124 6.37 8.45 -23.29
CA CYS A 124 7.26 9.40 -22.64
C CYS A 124 6.58 10.77 -22.63
N LEU A 125 6.35 11.33 -21.44
CA LEU A 125 5.66 12.62 -21.30
C LEU A 125 6.53 13.80 -21.67
N GLU A 126 7.86 13.64 -21.67
CA GLU A 126 8.81 14.71 -22.01
C GLU A 126 8.78 15.05 -23.53
N ASP A 127 8.80 14.02 -24.38
CA ASP A 127 8.95 14.19 -25.82
C ASP A 127 7.78 13.66 -26.66
N GLY A 128 6.79 13.01 -26.04
CA GLY A 128 5.61 12.45 -26.68
C GLY A 128 5.86 11.16 -27.46
N THR A 129 7.01 10.52 -27.32
CA THR A 129 7.32 9.28 -28.02
C THR A 129 6.70 8.06 -27.34
N ILE A 130 6.41 7.04 -28.15
CA ILE A 130 5.86 5.75 -27.67
C ILE A 130 6.99 4.73 -27.55
N HIS A 131 7.08 4.11 -26.39
CA HIS A 131 8.06 3.10 -26.07
C HIS A 131 7.43 1.75 -25.79
N ARG A 132 8.14 0.67 -26.14
CA ARG A 132 7.78 -0.70 -25.82
C ARG A 132 8.82 -1.28 -24.86
N PHE A 133 8.38 -1.68 -23.69
CA PHE A 133 9.20 -2.35 -22.69
C PHE A 133 8.88 -3.83 -22.74
N GLN A 134 9.82 -4.63 -23.23
CA GLN A 134 9.68 -6.08 -23.23
C GLN A 134 10.14 -6.66 -21.91
N ALA A 135 9.36 -7.56 -21.33
CA ALA A 135 9.66 -8.19 -20.05
C ALA A 135 9.17 -9.64 -20.02
N GLN A 136 9.89 -10.49 -19.30
CA GLN A 136 9.45 -11.86 -19.02
C GLN A 136 8.35 -11.91 -17.96
N LYS A 137 8.33 -10.93 -17.05
CA LYS A 137 7.33 -10.75 -16.01
C LYS A 137 7.01 -9.27 -15.88
N THR A 138 5.73 -8.95 -15.79
CA THR A 138 5.23 -7.58 -15.58
C THR A 138 4.46 -7.54 -14.27
N ILE A 139 4.85 -6.64 -13.37
CA ILE A 139 4.18 -6.43 -12.09
C ILE A 139 3.42 -5.10 -12.18
N LEU A 140 2.11 -5.14 -11.96
CA LEU A 140 1.28 -3.95 -11.85
C LEU A 140 1.18 -3.55 -10.38
N ALA A 141 1.76 -2.39 -10.05
CA ALA A 141 1.73 -1.81 -8.71
C ALA A 141 1.26 -0.35 -8.79
N THR A 142 0.19 -0.11 -9.56
CA THR A 142 -0.29 1.20 -9.98
C THR A 142 -1.17 1.92 -8.96
N GLY A 143 -1.34 1.33 -7.77
CA GLY A 143 -2.16 1.89 -6.70
C GLY A 143 -3.65 1.81 -7.00
N GLY A 144 -4.43 2.59 -6.26
CA GLY A 144 -5.88 2.59 -6.31
C GLY A 144 -6.47 3.47 -7.42
N TYR A 145 -7.80 3.54 -7.43
CA TYR A 145 -8.57 4.31 -8.42
C TYR A 145 -9.56 5.31 -7.77
N GLY A 146 -9.25 5.78 -6.56
CA GLY A 146 -10.14 6.69 -5.82
C GLY A 146 -10.50 7.97 -6.58
N ARG A 147 -9.67 8.40 -7.53
CA ARG A 147 -9.93 9.57 -8.39
C ARG A 147 -10.98 9.35 -9.47
N ALA A 148 -11.52 8.15 -9.62
CA ALA A 148 -12.73 7.91 -10.40
C ALA A 148 -13.96 8.62 -9.79
N TYR A 149 -13.91 8.97 -8.51
CA TYR A 149 -14.98 9.67 -7.79
C TYR A 149 -14.67 11.17 -7.67
N PHE A 150 -15.72 11.99 -7.72
CA PHE A 150 -15.58 13.44 -7.64
C PHE A 150 -14.94 13.90 -6.32
N SER A 151 -15.42 13.38 -5.20
CA SER A 151 -14.86 13.64 -3.88
C SER A 151 -13.98 12.48 -3.46
N ALA A 152 -12.66 12.68 -3.54
CA ALA A 152 -11.69 11.67 -3.18
C ALA A 152 -10.55 12.27 -2.38
N THR A 153 -10.08 11.52 -1.39
CA THR A 153 -8.89 11.85 -0.59
C THR A 153 -7.60 11.23 -1.15
N SER A 154 -7.73 10.44 -2.21
CA SER A 154 -6.63 9.78 -2.89
C SER A 154 -5.74 10.77 -3.64
N ALA A 155 -4.46 10.42 -3.79
CA ALA A 155 -3.53 11.17 -4.62
C ALA A 155 -4.02 11.31 -6.07
N HIS A 156 -3.60 12.37 -6.76
CA HIS A 156 -4.02 12.64 -8.15
C HIS A 156 -3.62 11.54 -9.13
N SER A 157 -2.62 10.74 -8.83
CA SER A 157 -2.18 9.58 -9.61
C SER A 157 -3.06 8.33 -9.45
N CYS A 158 -4.01 8.32 -8.50
CA CYS A 158 -4.91 7.18 -8.27
C CYS A 158 -6.08 7.18 -9.25
N THR A 159 -5.82 7.06 -10.53
CA THR A 159 -6.76 7.24 -11.64
C THR A 159 -7.35 5.94 -12.19
N GLY A 160 -6.79 4.77 -11.79
CA GLY A 160 -7.28 3.46 -12.22
C GLY A 160 -6.73 3.00 -13.57
N ASP A 161 -5.66 3.61 -14.06
CA ASP A 161 -5.07 3.25 -15.36
C ASP A 161 -4.61 1.79 -15.39
N GLY A 162 -4.05 1.27 -14.29
CA GLY A 162 -3.67 -0.14 -14.17
C GLY A 162 -4.86 -1.09 -14.32
N ASN A 163 -5.98 -0.79 -13.65
CA ASN A 163 -7.23 -1.55 -13.78
C ASN A 163 -7.73 -1.50 -15.23
N ALA A 164 -7.67 -0.33 -15.87
CA ALA A 164 -8.10 -0.15 -17.25
C ALA A 164 -7.23 -0.96 -18.24
N MET A 165 -5.91 -1.01 -18.04
CA MET A 165 -5.01 -1.84 -18.86
C MET A 165 -5.35 -3.33 -18.73
N VAL A 166 -5.59 -3.81 -17.53
CA VAL A 166 -5.99 -5.20 -17.26
C VAL A 166 -7.31 -5.53 -17.96
N LEU A 167 -8.31 -4.65 -17.83
CA LEU A 167 -9.62 -4.82 -18.48
C LEU A 167 -9.49 -4.86 -20.01
N ARG A 168 -8.73 -3.94 -20.61
CA ARG A 168 -8.50 -3.92 -22.05
C ARG A 168 -7.74 -5.14 -22.56
N ALA A 169 -6.87 -5.71 -21.73
CA ALA A 169 -6.18 -6.98 -22.02
C ALA A 169 -7.10 -8.22 -21.94
N GLY A 170 -8.37 -8.05 -21.55
CA GLY A 170 -9.33 -9.15 -21.41
C GLY A 170 -9.14 -10.00 -20.16
N LEU A 171 -8.39 -9.50 -19.17
CA LEU A 171 -8.16 -10.15 -17.89
C LEU A 171 -9.24 -9.78 -16.88
N PRO A 172 -9.54 -10.65 -15.91
CA PRO A 172 -10.57 -10.38 -14.90
C PRO A 172 -10.09 -9.33 -13.90
N LEU A 173 -11.05 -8.52 -13.42
CA LEU A 173 -10.90 -7.66 -12.25
C LEU A 173 -11.76 -8.23 -11.12
N GLN A 174 -11.29 -8.07 -9.88
CA GLN A 174 -11.94 -8.58 -8.68
C GLN A 174 -12.13 -7.46 -7.66
N ASP A 175 -13.18 -7.57 -6.84
CA ASP A 175 -13.46 -6.72 -5.68
C ASP A 175 -13.58 -5.21 -6.01
N MET A 176 -14.10 -4.90 -7.18
CA MET A 176 -14.17 -3.53 -7.70
C MET A 176 -15.16 -2.63 -6.95
N GLU A 177 -16.04 -3.20 -6.12
CA GLU A 177 -16.94 -2.47 -5.24
C GLU A 177 -16.24 -1.87 -4.01
N PHE A 178 -15.06 -2.38 -3.64
CA PHE A 178 -14.33 -1.92 -2.47
C PHE A 178 -13.48 -0.69 -2.78
N VAL A 179 -13.98 0.46 -2.36
CA VAL A 179 -13.27 1.74 -2.43
C VAL A 179 -13.21 2.34 -1.04
N GLN A 180 -12.00 2.66 -0.59
CA GLN A 180 -11.78 3.26 0.72
C GLN A 180 -11.41 4.74 0.59
N PHE A 181 -12.13 5.58 1.33
CA PHE A 181 -11.79 6.98 1.53
C PHE A 181 -11.15 7.15 2.90
N HIS A 182 -10.26 8.13 3.04
CA HIS A 182 -9.76 8.50 4.35
C HIS A 182 -10.91 9.08 5.21
N PRO A 183 -11.11 8.60 6.46
CA PRO A 183 -12.29 8.96 7.24
C PRO A 183 -12.27 10.39 7.75
N THR A 184 -11.12 11.05 7.80
CA THR A 184 -10.97 12.41 8.32
C THR A 184 -10.17 13.29 7.36
N GLY A 185 -10.88 14.13 6.65
CA GLY A 185 -10.30 15.16 5.78
C GLY A 185 -10.84 16.54 6.15
N ILE A 186 -10.06 17.57 5.88
CA ILE A 186 -10.50 18.96 6.02
C ILE A 186 -11.15 19.35 4.71
N TYR A 187 -12.48 19.53 4.74
CA TYR A 187 -13.24 19.89 3.55
C TYR A 187 -12.73 21.23 2.96
N GLY A 188 -12.56 21.27 1.65
CA GLY A 188 -12.09 22.44 0.92
C GLY A 188 -10.57 22.68 0.97
N ALA A 189 -9.86 22.15 1.96
CA ALA A 189 -8.40 22.29 2.06
C ALA A 189 -7.61 21.14 1.42
N GLY A 190 -8.26 19.98 1.18
CA GLY A 190 -7.62 18.79 0.63
C GLY A 190 -6.61 18.11 1.55
N CYS A 191 -6.51 18.56 2.81
CA CYS A 191 -5.60 17.99 3.80
C CYS A 191 -6.28 16.87 4.57
N LEU A 192 -5.49 15.87 4.97
CA LEU A 192 -5.94 14.77 5.80
C LEU A 192 -5.45 14.96 7.23
N ILE A 193 -6.30 14.61 8.20
CA ILE A 193 -5.88 14.44 9.60
C ILE A 193 -5.40 13.00 9.74
N THR A 194 -4.13 12.82 10.14
CA THR A 194 -3.56 11.49 10.28
C THR A 194 -4.38 10.65 11.26
N GLU A 195 -4.65 9.42 10.87
CA GLU A 195 -5.37 8.47 11.72
C GLU A 195 -4.57 8.09 12.96
N GLY A 196 -3.25 8.22 12.92
CA GLY A 196 -2.36 8.08 14.07
C GLY A 196 -2.73 8.98 15.23
N SER A 197 -3.29 10.18 14.97
CA SER A 197 -3.73 11.09 16.04
C SER A 197 -4.81 10.46 16.94
N ARG A 198 -5.72 9.68 16.37
CA ARG A 198 -6.73 8.95 17.16
C ARG A 198 -6.13 7.78 17.91
N GLY A 199 -5.16 7.07 17.32
CA GLY A 199 -4.40 6.01 17.98
C GLY A 199 -3.63 6.49 19.22
N GLU A 200 -3.16 7.74 19.17
CA GLU A 200 -2.45 8.40 20.29
C GLU A 200 -3.41 9.12 21.29
N GLY A 201 -4.72 8.90 21.15
CA GLY A 201 -5.72 9.42 22.08
C GLY A 201 -6.41 10.72 21.65
N GLY A 202 -6.16 11.20 20.44
CA GLY A 202 -6.86 12.36 19.87
C GLY A 202 -8.31 12.05 19.53
N TYR A 203 -9.19 13.01 19.71
CA TYR A 203 -10.60 12.93 19.29
C TYR A 203 -11.05 14.20 18.60
N LEU A 204 -12.00 14.05 17.68
CA LEU A 204 -12.56 15.17 16.94
C LEU A 204 -13.73 15.79 17.74
N THR A 205 -13.79 17.11 17.77
CA THR A 205 -14.89 17.87 18.39
C THR A 205 -15.53 18.78 17.35
N ASN A 206 -16.82 19.08 17.56
CA ASN A 206 -17.54 20.16 16.83
C ASN A 206 -17.12 21.53 17.35
#